data_3ba80e072e1588ef679e79495ba28a63
#
_entry.id   3ba80e072e1588ef679e79495ba28a63
#
_cell.length_a   1.000
_cell.length_b   1.000
_cell.length_c   1.000
_cell.angle_alpha   90.00
_cell.angle_beta   90.00
_cell.angle_gamma   90.00
#
_symmetry.space_group_name_H-M   'P 1'
#
loop_
_entity.id
_entity.type
_entity.pdbx_description
1 polymer ?
#
loop_
_entity_poly.entity_id
_entity_poly.type
_entity_poly.pdbx_seq_one_letter_code
_entity_poly.pdbx_strand_id
1 'polypeptide(L)'
;MSYDVKFLSWPASGNHLIAITWGRIDANGFKELFARLAELAQPLFDCKVLIDLEQATYSLEEAEVEVIVDELKPELWPPHLKIAIVSAPAITQFDQLLTLSTALAKKGFTVSLFYSTKAAIYWLAGMQTS
;
A
#
# COMPACT_ATOMS: atom_id res chain seq x y z
N MET A 1 3.28 -16.24 2.33
CA MET A 1 3.46 -14.94 1.65
C MET A 1 4.93 -14.67 1.47
N SER A 2 5.26 -14.16 0.32
CA SER A 2 6.61 -13.66 0.06
C SER A 2 6.52 -12.25 -0.51
N TYR A 3 7.46 -11.41 -0.14
CA TYR A 3 7.51 -10.05 -0.67
C TYR A 3 8.96 -9.57 -0.75
N ASP A 4 9.18 -8.59 -1.61
CA ASP A 4 10.45 -7.90 -1.75
C ASP A 4 10.16 -6.40 -1.74
N VAL A 5 10.97 -5.63 -1.02
CA VAL A 5 10.82 -4.18 -0.95
C VAL A 5 12.02 -3.53 -1.64
N LYS A 6 11.73 -2.72 -2.65
CA LYS A 6 12.73 -1.96 -3.38
C LYS A 6 12.65 -0.49 -2.99
N PHE A 7 13.83 0.11 -2.86
CA PHE A 7 13.94 1.54 -2.61
C PHE A 7 14.35 2.24 -3.90
N LEU A 8 13.56 3.24 -4.30
CA LEU A 8 13.85 4.07 -5.47
C LEU A 8 13.80 5.53 -5.04
N SER A 9 14.80 6.30 -5.46
CA SER A 9 14.84 7.74 -5.23
C SER A 9 14.81 8.44 -6.57
N TRP A 10 13.76 9.21 -6.81
CA TRP A 10 13.62 10.00 -8.03
C TRP A 10 13.77 11.47 -7.67
N PRO A 11 14.70 12.21 -8.31
CA PRO A 11 14.97 13.60 -7.93
C PRO A 11 13.75 14.50 -7.96
N ALA A 12 12.80 14.26 -8.86
CA ALA A 12 11.62 15.09 -9.02
C ALA A 12 10.46 14.70 -8.09
N SER A 13 10.46 13.50 -7.49
CA SER A 13 9.30 12.97 -6.79
C SER A 13 9.60 12.36 -5.43
N GLY A 14 10.85 12.41 -4.98
CA GLY A 14 11.24 11.96 -3.65
C GLY A 14 11.53 10.46 -3.55
N ASN A 15 11.40 9.93 -2.36
CA ASN A 15 11.72 8.54 -2.04
C ASN A 15 10.50 7.64 -2.26
N HIS A 16 10.72 6.51 -2.92
CA HIS A 16 9.68 5.52 -3.17
C HIS A 16 10.08 4.17 -2.59
N LEU A 17 9.18 3.57 -1.82
CA LEU A 17 9.27 2.18 -1.41
C LEU A 17 8.28 1.39 -2.25
N ILE A 18 8.77 0.37 -2.93
CA ILE A 18 7.93 -0.49 -3.77
C ILE A 18 7.97 -1.89 -3.20
N ALA A 19 6.84 -2.35 -2.66
CA ALA A 19 6.69 -3.70 -2.15
C ALA A 19 6.02 -4.55 -3.22
N ILE A 20 6.74 -5.52 -3.75
CA ILE A 20 6.21 -6.51 -4.69
C ILE A 20 5.91 -7.76 -3.89
N THR A 21 4.66 -8.23 -3.94
CA THR A 21 4.22 -9.38 -3.17
C THR A 21 3.81 -10.51 -4.11
N TRP A 22 3.93 -11.74 -3.63
CA TRP A 22 3.46 -12.91 -4.35
C TRP A 22 3.06 -14.00 -3.38
N GLY A 23 2.27 -14.95 -3.91
CA GLY A 23 1.73 -16.02 -3.10
C GLY A 23 0.49 -15.59 -2.34
N ARG A 24 0.09 -16.41 -1.38
CA ARG A 24 -1.13 -16.15 -0.59
C ARG A 24 -0.81 -15.27 0.60
N ILE A 25 -1.59 -14.20 0.76
CA ILE A 25 -1.46 -13.26 1.86
C ILE A 25 -2.69 -13.36 2.76
N ASP A 26 -2.49 -13.66 4.03
CA ASP A 26 -3.55 -13.62 5.04
C ASP A 26 -3.50 -12.31 5.83
N ALA A 27 -4.39 -12.16 6.82
CA ALA A 27 -4.44 -10.95 7.63
C ALA A 27 -3.12 -10.69 8.36
N ASN A 28 -2.48 -11.73 8.89
CA ASN A 28 -1.18 -11.58 9.54
C ASN A 28 -0.10 -11.14 8.57
N GLY A 29 -0.13 -11.65 7.33
CA GLY A 29 0.77 -11.23 6.28
C GLY A 29 0.64 -9.75 5.93
N PHE A 30 -0.58 -9.25 5.85
CA PHE A 30 -0.81 -7.82 5.64
C PHE A 30 -0.27 -6.99 6.80
N LYS A 31 -0.49 -7.43 8.05
CA LYS A 31 0.04 -6.71 9.22
C LYS A 31 1.57 -6.66 9.21
N GLU A 32 2.22 -7.77 8.89
CA GLU A 32 3.68 -7.81 8.76
C GLU A 32 4.18 -6.87 7.67
N LEU A 33 3.52 -6.88 6.52
CA LEU A 33 3.90 -6.03 5.39
C LEU A 33 3.81 -4.55 5.76
N PHE A 34 2.67 -4.14 6.35
CA PHE A 34 2.50 -2.75 6.76
C PHE A 34 3.50 -2.35 7.85
N ALA A 35 3.74 -3.22 8.84
CA ALA A 35 4.71 -2.93 9.89
C ALA A 35 6.12 -2.73 9.31
N ARG A 36 6.51 -3.57 8.36
CA ARG A 36 7.82 -3.46 7.71
C ARG A 36 7.93 -2.18 6.88
N LEU A 37 6.87 -1.84 6.15
CA LEU A 37 6.86 -0.61 5.36
C LEU A 37 6.93 0.63 6.24
N ALA A 38 6.21 0.65 7.37
CA ALA A 38 6.29 1.75 8.32
C ALA A 38 7.71 1.93 8.84
N GLU A 39 8.34 0.83 9.21
CA GLU A 39 9.71 0.82 9.71
C GLU A 39 10.70 1.37 8.69
N LEU A 40 10.56 0.96 7.43
CA LEU A 40 11.42 1.43 6.34
C LEU A 40 11.13 2.87 5.92
N ALA A 41 9.88 3.29 5.99
CA ALA A 41 9.46 4.63 5.56
C ALA A 41 9.77 5.71 6.60
N GLN A 42 9.72 5.37 7.88
CA GLN A 42 9.84 6.35 8.96
C GLN A 42 11.06 7.28 8.85
N PRO A 43 12.28 6.79 8.56
CA PRO A 43 13.44 7.67 8.46
C PRO A 43 13.54 8.41 7.13
N LEU A 44 12.65 8.17 6.19
CA LEU A 44 12.74 8.74 4.85
C LEU A 44 11.93 10.03 4.75
N PHE A 45 12.51 11.02 4.12
CA PHE A 45 11.84 12.28 3.84
C PHE A 45 11.03 12.16 2.54
N ASP A 46 9.80 12.71 2.54
CA ASP A 46 8.92 12.73 1.36
C ASP A 46 8.74 11.33 0.76
N CYS A 47 8.45 10.35 1.62
CA CYS A 47 8.32 8.96 1.21
C CYS A 47 6.95 8.67 0.61
N LYS A 48 6.95 7.87 -0.45
CA LYS A 48 5.76 7.34 -1.09
C LYS A 48 5.87 5.82 -1.12
N VAL A 49 4.74 5.13 -0.96
CA VAL A 49 4.72 3.66 -0.89
C VAL A 49 3.82 3.11 -1.98
N LEU A 50 4.33 2.13 -2.71
CA LEU A 50 3.55 1.36 -3.66
C LEU A 50 3.54 -0.10 -3.21
N ILE A 51 2.35 -0.67 -3.07
CA ILE A 51 2.16 -2.07 -2.73
C ILE A 51 1.59 -2.78 -3.96
N ASP A 52 2.39 -3.64 -4.57
CA ASP A 52 2.00 -4.37 -5.77
C ASP A 52 1.47 -5.75 -5.37
N LEU A 53 0.17 -5.95 -5.53
CA LEU A 53 -0.53 -7.18 -5.20
C LEU A 53 -0.96 -7.96 -6.46
N GLU A 54 -0.45 -7.60 -7.63
CA GLU A 54 -0.88 -8.22 -8.89
C GLU A 54 -0.60 -9.72 -8.94
N GLN A 55 0.45 -10.19 -8.28
CA GLN A 55 0.84 -11.59 -8.26
C GLN A 55 0.50 -12.30 -6.95
N ALA A 56 -0.26 -11.63 -6.08
CA ALA A 56 -0.67 -12.18 -4.81
C ALA A 56 -2.12 -12.65 -4.87
N THR A 57 -2.44 -13.62 -4.03
CA THR A 57 -3.82 -14.01 -3.77
C THR A 57 -4.12 -13.73 -2.30
N TYR A 58 -5.34 -13.26 -2.03
CA TYR A 58 -5.74 -12.94 -0.66
C TYR A 58 -7.23 -13.08 -0.51
N SER A 59 -7.64 -13.33 0.72
CA SER A 59 -9.04 -13.31 1.10
C SER A 59 -9.12 -12.62 2.46
N LEU A 60 -9.80 -11.47 2.50
CA LEU A 60 -9.94 -10.66 3.71
C LEU A 60 -11.42 -10.49 4.03
N GLU A 61 -11.80 -10.93 5.23
CA GLU A 61 -13.11 -10.62 5.77
C GLU A 61 -13.11 -9.22 6.34
N GLU A 62 -14.27 -8.60 6.40
CA GLU A 62 -14.41 -7.23 6.91
C GLU A 62 -13.85 -7.08 8.32
N ALA A 63 -14.09 -8.07 9.20
CA ALA A 63 -13.57 -8.06 10.55
C ALA A 63 -12.03 -8.10 10.58
N GLU A 64 -11.42 -8.83 9.63
CA GLU A 64 -9.96 -8.89 9.52
C GLU A 64 -9.38 -7.56 9.07
N VAL A 65 -10.06 -6.88 8.15
CA VAL A 65 -9.66 -5.54 7.71
C VAL A 65 -9.64 -4.57 8.90
N GLU A 66 -10.67 -4.61 9.73
CA GLU A 66 -10.74 -3.76 10.93
C GLU A 66 -9.56 -4.02 11.87
N VAL A 67 -9.22 -5.29 12.09
CA VAL A 67 -8.10 -5.65 12.96
C VAL A 67 -6.77 -5.15 12.38
N ILE A 68 -6.56 -5.31 11.08
CA ILE A 68 -5.36 -4.81 10.41
C ILE A 68 -5.22 -3.30 10.61
N VAL A 69 -6.28 -2.56 10.33
CA VAL A 69 -6.25 -1.10 10.38
C VAL A 69 -6.13 -0.58 11.81
N ASP A 70 -6.79 -1.22 12.78
CA ASP A 70 -6.72 -0.82 14.18
C ASP A 70 -5.31 -0.93 14.75
N GLU A 71 -4.52 -1.88 14.28
CA GLU A 71 -3.14 -2.04 14.72
C GLU A 71 -2.18 -1.04 14.07
N LEU A 72 -2.58 -0.38 13.01
CA LEU A 72 -1.75 0.63 12.36
C LEU A 72 -1.83 1.95 13.12
N LYS A 73 -0.68 2.54 13.38
CA LYS A 73 -0.57 3.82 14.09
C LYS A 73 -0.07 4.87 13.11
N PRO A 74 -0.95 5.80 12.66
CA PRO A 74 -0.52 6.82 11.69
C PRO A 74 0.66 7.65 12.15
N GLU A 75 0.81 7.86 13.46
CA GLU A 75 1.93 8.60 14.04
C GLU A 75 3.30 7.93 13.84
N LEU A 76 3.32 6.64 13.52
CA LEU A 76 4.57 5.92 13.22
C LEU A 76 4.95 6.01 11.75
N TRP A 77 4.10 6.61 10.94
CA TRP A 77 4.36 6.81 9.51
C TRP A 77 4.75 8.26 9.25
N PRO A 78 5.54 8.53 8.20
CA PRO A 78 5.87 9.92 7.84
C PRO A 78 4.60 10.73 7.54
N PRO A 79 4.56 12.02 7.89
CA PRO A 79 3.43 12.86 7.53
C PRO A 79 3.32 13.00 6.01
N HIS A 80 2.08 13.12 5.51
CA HIS A 80 1.77 13.28 4.08
C HIS A 80 2.18 12.08 3.22
N LEU A 81 2.36 10.92 3.86
CA LEU A 81 2.67 9.68 3.12
C LEU A 81 1.52 9.31 2.20
N LYS A 82 1.84 9.01 0.95
CA LYS A 82 0.90 8.44 -0.01
C LYS A 82 1.15 6.96 -0.15
N ILE A 83 0.07 6.17 -0.17
CA ILE A 83 0.12 4.72 -0.37
C ILE A 83 -0.69 4.39 -1.62
N ALA A 84 -0.05 3.80 -2.61
CA ALA A 84 -0.72 3.27 -3.80
C ALA A 84 -0.78 1.75 -3.68
N ILE A 85 -1.94 1.17 -3.92
CA ILE A 85 -2.12 -0.28 -3.93
C ILE A 85 -2.51 -0.68 -5.34
N VAL A 86 -1.73 -1.58 -5.94
CA VAL A 86 -1.97 -2.08 -7.29
C VAL A 86 -2.53 -3.49 -7.21
N SER A 87 -3.67 -3.72 -7.82
CA SER A 87 -4.37 -5.01 -7.83
C SER A 87 -4.51 -5.54 -9.24
N ALA A 88 -4.55 -6.85 -9.37
CA ALA A 88 -5.04 -7.47 -10.59
C ALA A 88 -6.53 -7.15 -10.77
N PRO A 89 -7.03 -7.07 -12.03
CA PRO A 89 -8.41 -6.67 -12.29
C PRO A 89 -9.42 -7.81 -12.04
N ALA A 90 -9.41 -8.38 -10.85
CA ALA A 90 -10.35 -9.39 -10.40
C ALA A 90 -11.39 -8.75 -9.46
N ILE A 91 -12.65 -8.82 -9.82
CA ILE A 91 -13.73 -8.10 -9.14
C ILE A 91 -13.80 -8.41 -7.65
N THR A 92 -13.71 -9.67 -7.27
CA THR A 92 -13.82 -10.08 -5.87
C THR A 92 -12.68 -9.53 -5.02
N GLN A 93 -11.47 -9.55 -5.54
CA GLN A 93 -10.30 -9.03 -4.84
C GLN A 93 -10.32 -7.51 -4.76
N PHE A 94 -10.84 -6.86 -5.80
CA PHE A 94 -10.98 -5.41 -5.80
C PHE A 94 -11.88 -4.92 -4.68
N ASP A 95 -13.02 -5.59 -4.46
CA ASP A 95 -13.94 -5.20 -3.38
C ASP A 95 -13.29 -5.28 -2.01
N GLN A 96 -12.47 -6.30 -1.78
CA GLN A 96 -11.72 -6.45 -0.52
C GLN A 96 -10.70 -5.33 -0.35
N LEU A 97 -9.98 -4.99 -1.40
CA LEU A 97 -9.01 -3.90 -1.35
C LEU A 97 -9.69 -2.55 -1.20
N LEU A 98 -10.87 -2.38 -1.80
CA LEU A 98 -11.64 -1.14 -1.62
C LEU A 98 -12.04 -0.98 -0.15
N THR A 99 -12.47 -2.06 0.50
CA THR A 99 -12.79 -2.04 1.93
C THR A 99 -11.55 -1.68 2.76
N LEU A 100 -10.41 -2.27 2.44
CA LEU A 100 -9.15 -1.98 3.13
C LEU A 100 -8.73 -0.52 2.94
N SER A 101 -8.76 -0.02 1.70
CA SER A 101 -8.33 1.35 1.41
C SER A 101 -9.27 2.39 2.04
N THR A 102 -10.57 2.10 2.07
CA THR A 102 -11.55 2.97 2.73
C THR A 102 -11.29 3.04 4.23
N ALA A 103 -11.00 1.91 4.86
CA ALA A 103 -10.69 1.85 6.29
C ALA A 103 -9.38 2.59 6.60
N LEU A 104 -8.36 2.45 5.75
CA LEU A 104 -7.10 3.18 5.89
C LEU A 104 -7.31 4.69 5.77
N ALA A 105 -8.13 5.12 4.81
CA ALA A 105 -8.45 6.54 4.62
C ALA A 105 -9.14 7.13 5.84
N LYS A 106 -10.07 6.39 6.45
CA LYS A 106 -10.73 6.82 7.68
C LYS A 106 -9.77 6.95 8.85
N LYS A 107 -8.70 6.17 8.85
CA LYS A 107 -7.66 6.22 9.88
C LYS A 107 -6.71 7.41 9.70
N GLY A 108 -6.75 8.07 8.54
CA GLY A 108 -5.93 9.23 8.25
C GLY A 108 -4.86 9.02 7.20
N PHE A 109 -4.81 7.85 6.57
CA PHE A 109 -3.86 7.58 5.49
C PHE A 109 -4.38 8.11 4.16
N THR A 110 -3.46 8.59 3.32
CA THR A 110 -3.77 8.95 1.93
C THR A 110 -3.46 7.72 1.07
N VAL A 111 -4.51 7.05 0.61
CA VAL A 111 -4.38 5.78 -0.09
C VAL A 111 -5.27 5.76 -1.33
N SER A 112 -4.81 5.12 -2.39
CA SER A 112 -5.60 4.95 -3.60
C SER A 112 -5.31 3.58 -4.24
N LEU A 113 -6.31 3.04 -4.94
CA LEU A 113 -6.22 1.76 -5.64
C LEU A 113 -6.00 1.96 -7.12
N PHE A 114 -5.20 1.10 -7.72
CA PHE A 114 -4.89 1.13 -9.15
C PHE A 114 -4.88 -0.28 -9.73
N TYR A 115 -5.12 -0.38 -11.03
CA TYR A 115 -4.98 -1.63 -11.77
C TYR A 115 -3.67 -1.74 -12.54
N SER A 116 -2.86 -0.69 -12.54
CA SER A 116 -1.57 -0.69 -13.21
C SER A 116 -0.53 0.03 -12.38
N THR A 117 0.68 -0.50 -12.39
CA THR A 117 1.82 0.10 -11.72
C THR A 117 2.11 1.48 -12.28
N LYS A 118 1.97 1.67 -13.59
CA LYS A 118 2.21 2.95 -14.25
C LYS A 118 1.29 4.05 -13.70
N ALA A 119 -0.01 3.76 -13.60
CA ALA A 119 -0.99 4.71 -13.05
C ALA A 119 -0.68 5.05 -11.60
N ALA A 120 -0.30 4.04 -10.80
CA ALA A 120 0.07 4.23 -9.40
C ALA A 120 1.29 5.15 -9.26
N ILE A 121 2.31 4.92 -10.07
CA ILE A 121 3.53 5.73 -10.05
C ILE A 121 3.24 7.18 -10.42
N TYR A 122 2.41 7.42 -11.43
CA TYR A 122 2.02 8.78 -11.79
C TYR A 122 1.30 9.50 -10.65
N TRP A 123 0.39 8.80 -9.97
CA TRP A 123 -0.31 9.38 -8.84
C TRP A 123 0.64 9.70 -7.67
N LEU A 124 1.56 8.77 -7.36
CA LEU A 124 2.55 8.98 -6.30
C LEU A 124 3.46 10.15 -6.60
N ALA A 125 3.85 10.31 -7.84
CA ALA A 125 4.72 11.40 -8.27
C ALA A 125 4.00 12.75 -8.35
N GLY A 126 2.69 12.79 -8.16
CA GLY A 126 1.90 14.00 -8.29
C GLY A 126 1.69 14.44 -9.73
N MET A 127 1.93 13.56 -10.69
CA MET A 127 1.73 13.87 -12.11
C MET A 127 0.26 13.69 -12.48
N GLN A 128 -0.26 14.63 -13.26
CA GLN A 128 -1.61 14.51 -13.78
C GLN A 128 -1.59 13.66 -15.05
N THR A 129 -2.42 12.62 -15.05
CA THR A 129 -2.71 11.88 -16.25
C THR A 129 -3.96 12.49 -16.87
N SER A 130 -3.77 13.15 -17.97
CA SER A 130 -4.89 13.65 -18.75
C SER A 130 -5.39 12.57 -19.69
#